data_3c4ad6a132876b43f59546ce599e4c42
#
_entry.id   3c4ad6a132876b43f59546ce599e4c42
#
_cell.length_a   1.000
_cell.length_b   1.000
_cell.length_c   1.000
_cell.angle_alpha   90.00
_cell.angle_beta   90.00
_cell.angle_gamma   90.00
#
_symmetry.space_group_name_H-M   'P 1'
#
loop_
_entity.id
_entity.type
_entity.pdbx_description
1 polymer ?
#
loop_
_entity_poly.entity_id
_entity_poly.type
_entity_poly.pdbx_seq_one_letter_code
_entity_poly.pdbx_strand_id
1 'polypeptide(L)'
;MAATSRVQSLMSTALVTVRDTDSIAAADTAMKLGSVRHVPVLDAKQNLVGVLSLRDVLEALARGKKQVRVGEYMTRNVVTVTPQTPVHAAIDLLLEHEFGSLPVVGADGHLVGIVTVTDLVHRARAALAQRA
;
A
#
# COMPACT_ATOMS: atom_id res chain seq x y z
N MET A 1 6.36 -19.10 21.18
CA MET A 1 5.20 -18.94 20.34
C MET A 1 5.30 -17.68 19.49
N ALA A 2 5.18 -17.84 18.22
CA ALA A 2 5.31 -16.73 17.30
C ALA A 2 4.04 -15.87 17.27
N ALA A 3 3.35 -15.77 18.39
CA ALA A 3 2.07 -15.10 18.46
C ALA A 3 2.16 -13.60 18.14
N THR A 4 3.37 -13.05 18.09
CA THR A 4 3.54 -11.62 17.98
C THR A 4 4.36 -11.21 16.77
N SER A 5 4.09 -11.82 15.63
CA SER A 5 4.62 -11.28 14.38
C SER A 5 4.12 -9.86 14.23
N ARG A 6 5.05 -8.98 13.87
CA ARG A 6 4.76 -7.56 13.68
C ARG A 6 4.88 -7.18 12.23
N VAL A 7 4.21 -6.11 11.86
CA VAL A 7 4.19 -5.59 10.49
C VAL A 7 5.59 -5.44 9.92
N GLN A 8 6.56 -5.00 10.74
CA GLN A 8 7.94 -4.81 10.27
C GLN A 8 8.57 -6.07 9.68
N SER A 9 8.12 -7.25 10.09
CA SER A 9 8.70 -8.51 9.61
C SER A 9 8.24 -8.89 8.19
N LEU A 10 7.21 -8.24 7.68
CA LEU A 10 6.67 -8.58 6.36
C LEU A 10 6.35 -7.38 5.47
N MET A 11 6.48 -6.16 5.96
CA MET A 11 6.27 -4.98 5.13
C MET A 11 7.35 -4.86 4.06
N SER A 12 7.00 -4.25 2.93
CA SER A 12 7.97 -3.87 1.92
C SER A 12 8.54 -2.50 2.28
N THR A 13 9.86 -2.38 2.25
CA THR A 13 10.57 -1.10 2.49
C THR A 13 11.11 -0.50 1.19
N ALA A 14 11.08 -1.26 0.10
CA ALA A 14 11.44 -0.75 -1.22
C ALA A 14 10.24 0.04 -1.76
N LEU A 15 10.06 1.26 -1.26
CA LEU A 15 8.88 2.05 -1.53
C LEU A 15 8.88 2.65 -2.93
N VAL A 16 7.76 2.45 -3.63
CA VAL A 16 7.41 3.18 -4.83
C VAL A 16 6.31 4.14 -4.42
N THR A 17 6.54 5.43 -4.58
CA THR A 17 5.55 6.45 -4.23
C THR A 17 5.29 7.34 -5.45
N VAL A 18 4.13 7.99 -5.44
CA VAL A 18 3.78 9.00 -6.45
C VAL A 18 3.28 10.25 -5.76
N ARG A 19 3.23 11.33 -6.52
CA ARG A 19 2.71 12.62 -6.04
C ARG A 19 1.22 12.70 -6.42
N ASP A 20 0.46 13.39 -5.60
CA ASP A 20 -0.96 13.63 -5.88
C ASP A 20 -1.16 14.40 -7.18
N THR A 21 -0.16 15.18 -7.59
CA THR A 21 -0.18 15.94 -8.85
C THR A 21 0.32 15.14 -10.06
N ASP A 22 0.85 13.95 -9.86
CA ASP A 22 1.28 13.10 -10.97
C ASP A 22 0.07 12.65 -11.78
N SER A 23 0.26 12.38 -13.07
CA SER A 23 -0.79 11.84 -13.92
C SER A 23 -0.99 10.35 -13.65
N ILE A 24 -2.17 9.86 -14.00
CA ILE A 24 -2.46 8.43 -13.95
C ILE A 24 -1.47 7.65 -14.83
N ALA A 25 -1.12 8.20 -16.01
CA ALA A 25 -0.12 7.56 -16.88
C ALA A 25 1.24 7.42 -16.18
N ALA A 26 1.67 8.44 -15.45
CA ALA A 26 2.93 8.39 -14.71
C ALA A 26 2.87 7.34 -13.58
N ALA A 27 1.73 7.26 -12.88
CA ALA A 27 1.53 6.27 -11.84
C ALA A 27 1.54 4.84 -12.41
N ASP A 28 0.91 4.64 -13.57
CA ASP A 28 0.92 3.36 -14.26
C ASP A 28 2.35 2.91 -14.57
N THR A 29 3.16 3.81 -15.09
CA THR A 29 4.57 3.53 -15.36
C THR A 29 5.33 3.18 -14.08
N ALA A 30 5.13 3.94 -13.01
CA ALA A 30 5.79 3.69 -11.73
C ALA A 30 5.44 2.32 -11.16
N MET A 31 4.17 1.92 -11.26
CA MET A 31 3.72 0.61 -10.79
C MET A 31 4.35 -0.53 -11.59
N LYS A 32 4.43 -0.36 -12.92
CA LYS A 32 5.04 -1.37 -13.80
C LYS A 32 6.53 -1.52 -13.52
N LEU A 33 7.24 -0.40 -13.41
CA LEU A 33 8.69 -0.41 -13.14
C LEU A 33 9.00 -1.03 -11.78
N GLY A 34 8.18 -0.77 -10.78
CA GLY A 34 8.38 -1.28 -9.43
C GLY A 34 7.75 -2.65 -9.19
N SER A 35 6.99 -3.17 -10.15
CA SER A 35 6.23 -4.42 -10.00
C SER A 35 5.33 -4.41 -8.77
N VAL A 36 4.64 -3.30 -8.55
CA VAL A 36 3.74 -3.10 -7.42
C VAL A 36 2.34 -2.78 -7.91
N ARG A 37 1.34 -3.04 -7.07
CA ARG A 37 -0.08 -2.79 -7.36
C ARG A 37 -0.72 -1.77 -6.45
N HIS A 38 0.04 -1.25 -5.49
CA HIS A 38 -0.41 -0.24 -4.54
C HIS A 38 0.75 0.71 -4.31
N VAL A 39 0.49 2.00 -4.39
CA VAL A 39 1.52 3.00 -4.13
C VAL A 39 0.97 4.06 -3.18
N PRO A 40 1.74 4.41 -2.15
CA PRO A 40 1.40 5.56 -1.32
C PRO A 40 1.51 6.84 -2.16
N VAL A 41 0.63 7.79 -1.87
CA VAL A 41 0.59 9.08 -2.55
C VAL A 41 1.01 10.15 -1.56
N LEU A 42 1.98 10.97 -1.98
CA LEU A 42 2.53 12.04 -1.16
C LEU A 42 2.20 13.40 -1.76
N ASP A 43 2.07 14.41 -0.92
CA ASP A 43 1.94 15.78 -1.38
C ASP A 43 3.31 16.43 -1.58
N ALA A 44 3.32 17.73 -1.92
CA ALA A 44 4.57 18.48 -2.15
C ALA A 44 5.46 18.55 -0.91
N LYS A 45 4.90 18.40 0.27
CA LYS A 45 5.62 18.45 1.54
C LYS A 45 6.00 17.06 2.05
N GLN A 46 5.83 16.01 1.22
CA GLN A 46 6.11 14.62 1.55
C GLN A 46 5.14 14.04 2.60
N ASN A 47 3.98 14.65 2.77
CA ASN A 47 2.93 14.09 3.63
C ASN A 47 2.18 13.00 2.87
N LEU A 48 1.85 11.91 3.57
CA LEU A 48 1.01 10.85 3.02
C LEU A 48 -0.43 11.36 2.91
N VAL A 49 -0.96 11.43 1.70
CA VAL A 49 -2.31 11.98 1.44
C VAL A 49 -3.26 10.96 0.85
N GLY A 50 -2.78 9.81 0.43
CA GLY A 50 -3.63 8.79 -0.14
C GLY A 50 -2.89 7.52 -0.49
N VAL A 51 -3.63 6.56 -1.02
CA VAL A 51 -3.10 5.33 -1.61
C VAL A 51 -3.79 5.13 -2.95
N LEU A 52 -3.00 4.82 -3.97
CA LEU A 52 -3.49 4.51 -5.31
C LEU A 52 -3.26 3.03 -5.59
N SER A 53 -4.30 2.34 -6.05
CA SER A 53 -4.20 0.94 -6.44
C SER A 53 -4.13 0.79 -7.95
N LEU A 54 -3.63 -0.37 -8.42
CA LEU A 54 -3.67 -0.69 -9.85
C LEU A 54 -5.11 -0.65 -10.37
N ARG A 55 -6.07 -1.06 -9.55
CA ARG A 55 -7.49 -1.01 -9.92
C ARG A 55 -7.93 0.41 -10.24
N ASP A 56 -7.52 1.38 -9.42
CA ASP A 56 -7.82 2.80 -9.66
C ASP A 56 -7.23 3.26 -11.00
N VAL A 57 -6.00 2.86 -11.28
CA VAL A 57 -5.32 3.19 -12.54
C VAL A 57 -6.07 2.62 -13.73
N LEU A 58 -6.42 1.33 -13.65
CA LEU A 58 -7.12 0.66 -14.74
C LEU A 58 -8.49 1.27 -15.00
N GLU A 59 -9.19 1.68 -13.93
CA GLU A 59 -10.48 2.37 -14.07
C GLU A 59 -10.31 3.70 -14.79
N ALA A 60 -9.32 4.49 -14.41
CA ALA A 60 -9.04 5.76 -15.06
C ALA A 60 -8.68 5.57 -16.54
N LEU A 61 -7.81 4.60 -16.84
CA LEU A 61 -7.40 4.30 -18.22
C LEU A 61 -8.57 3.85 -19.07
N ALA A 62 -9.47 3.02 -18.53
CA ALA A 62 -10.66 2.55 -19.23
C ALA A 62 -11.61 3.70 -19.59
N ARG A 63 -11.56 4.79 -18.82
CA ARG A 63 -12.36 5.99 -19.08
C ARG A 63 -11.63 7.02 -19.97
N GLY A 64 -10.44 6.67 -20.47
CA GLY A 64 -9.64 7.58 -21.29
C GLY A 64 -9.01 8.72 -20.52
N LYS A 65 -8.82 8.55 -19.20
CA LYS A 65 -8.37 9.64 -18.30
C LYS A 65 -6.90 9.49 -17.86
N LYS A 66 -6.03 9.14 -18.79
CA LYS A 66 -4.61 8.92 -18.47
C LYS A 66 -3.88 10.17 -17.98
N GLN A 67 -4.36 11.37 -18.32
CA GLN A 67 -3.72 12.63 -17.93
C GLN A 67 -4.32 13.26 -16.67
N VAL A 68 -5.34 12.65 -16.12
CA VAL A 68 -5.95 13.13 -14.88
C VAL A 68 -4.98 12.88 -13.71
N ARG A 69 -5.03 13.72 -12.71
CA ARG A 69 -4.13 13.63 -11.55
C ARG A 69 -4.48 12.45 -10.65
N VAL A 70 -3.46 11.83 -10.12
CA VAL A 70 -3.58 10.75 -9.13
C VAL A 70 -4.54 11.14 -8.00
N GLY A 71 -4.47 12.39 -7.53
CA GLY A 71 -5.31 12.88 -6.45
C GLY A 71 -6.81 12.73 -6.67
N GLU A 72 -7.26 12.61 -7.92
CA GLU A 72 -8.68 12.45 -8.24
C GLU A 72 -9.15 10.99 -8.18
N TYR A 73 -8.22 10.04 -8.15
CA TYR A 73 -8.53 8.60 -8.14
C TYR A 73 -8.06 7.86 -6.89
N MET A 74 -7.19 8.47 -6.11
CA MET A 74 -6.65 7.83 -4.91
C MET A 74 -7.71 7.69 -3.81
N THR A 75 -7.49 6.73 -2.92
CA THR A 75 -8.24 6.63 -1.67
C THR A 75 -7.66 7.63 -0.68
N ARG A 76 -8.50 8.54 -0.16
CA ARG A 76 -8.05 9.62 0.72
C ARG A 76 -8.11 9.28 2.21
N ASN A 77 -9.01 8.39 2.59
CA ASN A 77 -9.15 7.98 3.99
C ASN A 77 -8.08 6.95 4.32
N VAL A 78 -6.86 7.44 4.45
CA VAL A 78 -5.70 6.55 4.67
C VAL A 78 -5.72 6.04 6.10
N VAL A 79 -5.69 4.71 6.23
CA VAL A 79 -5.50 4.04 7.51
C VAL A 79 -4.07 3.53 7.52
N THR A 80 -3.30 3.89 8.52
CA THR A 80 -1.90 3.52 8.63
C THR A 80 -1.66 2.60 9.82
N VAL A 81 -0.55 1.90 9.76
CA VAL A 81 -0.04 1.10 10.88
C VAL A 81 1.40 1.50 11.15
N THR A 82 1.96 1.00 12.22
CA THR A 82 3.39 1.21 12.54
C THR A 82 4.14 -0.11 12.37
N PRO A 83 5.48 -0.07 12.33
CA PRO A 83 6.27 -1.32 12.28
C PRO A 83 5.98 -2.25 13.45
N GLN A 84 5.54 -1.70 14.57
CA GLN A 84 5.26 -2.49 15.78
C GLN A 84 3.85 -3.06 15.83
N THR A 85 2.99 -2.68 14.91
CA THR A 85 1.62 -3.20 14.88
C THR A 85 1.63 -4.71 14.71
N PRO A 86 0.90 -5.46 15.57
CA PRO A 86 0.77 -6.91 15.38
C PRO A 86 0.12 -7.22 14.03
N VAL A 87 0.56 -8.27 13.38
CA VAL A 87 0.05 -8.65 12.07
C VAL A 87 -1.47 -8.89 12.10
N HIS A 88 -1.98 -9.54 13.16
CA HIS A 88 -3.44 -9.77 13.24
C HIS A 88 -4.24 -8.46 13.27
N ALA A 89 -3.69 -7.43 13.93
CA ALA A 89 -4.35 -6.13 13.97
C ALA A 89 -4.38 -5.47 12.59
N ALA A 90 -3.28 -5.63 11.83
CA ALA A 90 -3.25 -5.13 10.44
C ALA A 90 -4.26 -5.87 9.57
N ILE A 91 -4.39 -7.18 9.74
CA ILE A 91 -5.39 -7.97 9.02
C ILE A 91 -6.81 -7.48 9.34
N ASP A 92 -7.09 -7.24 10.61
CA ASP A 92 -8.40 -6.71 11.01
C ASP A 92 -8.73 -5.39 10.30
N LEU A 93 -7.74 -4.50 10.20
CA LEU A 93 -7.93 -3.22 9.50
C LEU A 93 -8.19 -3.41 8.01
N LEU A 94 -7.45 -4.31 7.36
CA LEU A 94 -7.66 -4.60 5.94
C LEU A 94 -9.06 -5.14 5.68
N LEU A 95 -9.53 -6.04 6.54
CA LEU A 95 -10.86 -6.64 6.42
C LEU A 95 -11.96 -5.61 6.71
N GLU A 96 -11.80 -4.82 7.76
CA GLU A 96 -12.79 -3.84 8.18
C GLU A 96 -13.01 -2.77 7.11
N HIS A 97 -11.93 -2.29 6.49
CA HIS A 97 -12.00 -1.23 5.48
C HIS A 97 -12.02 -1.75 4.05
N GLU A 98 -11.87 -3.06 3.87
CA GLU A 98 -11.77 -3.67 2.54
C GLU A 98 -10.65 -3.09 1.70
N PHE A 99 -9.52 -2.78 2.34
CA PHE A 99 -8.34 -2.24 1.68
C PHE A 99 -7.42 -3.35 1.19
N GLY A 100 -6.70 -3.09 0.11
CA GLY A 100 -5.68 -4.02 -0.41
C GLY A 100 -4.31 -3.78 0.20
N SER A 101 -4.10 -2.66 0.88
CA SER A 101 -2.81 -2.31 1.47
C SER A 101 -2.98 -1.32 2.62
N LEU A 102 -1.94 -1.26 3.46
CA LEU A 102 -1.83 -0.28 4.55
C LEU A 102 -0.43 0.33 4.50
N PRO A 103 -0.32 1.66 4.40
CA PRO A 103 0.97 2.31 4.57
C PRO A 103 1.46 2.12 6.00
N VAL A 104 2.76 1.99 6.14
CA VAL A 104 3.41 1.85 7.45
C VAL A 104 4.19 3.14 7.74
N VAL A 105 3.90 3.76 8.87
CA VAL A 105 4.56 5.00 9.27
C VAL A 105 5.38 4.77 10.54
N GLY A 106 6.53 5.43 10.62
CA GLY A 106 7.39 5.37 11.79
C GLY A 106 6.91 6.30 12.90
N ALA A 107 7.64 6.31 14.00
CA ALA A 107 7.29 7.12 15.17
C ALA A 107 7.26 8.62 14.87
N ASP A 108 8.02 9.07 13.89
CA ASP A 108 8.07 10.47 13.46
C ASP A 108 6.97 10.82 12.45
N GLY A 109 6.10 9.87 12.10
CA GLY A 109 5.03 10.06 11.13
C GLY A 109 5.44 9.91 9.68
N HIS A 110 6.70 9.59 9.40
CA HIS A 110 7.19 9.39 8.04
C HIS A 110 6.87 7.99 7.53
N LEU A 111 6.54 7.90 6.25
CA LEU A 111 6.29 6.63 5.58
C LEU A 111 7.57 5.78 5.57
N VAL A 112 7.49 4.57 6.09
CA VAL A 112 8.66 3.65 6.17
C VAL A 112 8.42 2.34 5.43
N GLY A 113 7.20 2.04 5.04
CA GLY A 113 6.90 0.80 4.34
C GLY A 113 5.45 0.73 3.89
N ILE A 114 5.11 -0.40 3.31
CA ILE A 114 3.74 -0.74 2.95
C ILE A 114 3.53 -2.22 3.20
N VAL A 115 2.37 -2.60 3.71
CA VAL A 115 1.97 -3.99 3.84
C VAL A 115 0.73 -4.22 2.97
N THR A 116 0.73 -5.31 2.20
CA THR A 116 -0.35 -5.62 1.27
C THR A 116 -0.99 -6.96 1.62
N VAL A 117 -2.21 -7.16 1.14
CA VAL A 117 -2.87 -8.47 1.24
C VAL A 117 -1.99 -9.55 0.60
N THR A 118 -1.33 -9.24 -0.51
CA THR A 118 -0.42 -10.17 -1.16
C THR A 118 0.73 -10.59 -0.25
N ASP A 119 1.31 -9.66 0.52
CA ASP A 119 2.37 -9.97 1.48
C ASP A 119 1.87 -10.97 2.53
N LEU A 120 0.64 -10.75 3.01
CA LEU A 120 0.03 -11.63 4.01
C LEU A 120 -0.26 -13.02 3.45
N VAL A 121 -0.71 -13.09 2.20
CA VAL A 121 -0.97 -14.38 1.54
C VAL A 121 0.35 -15.15 1.36
N HIS A 122 1.43 -14.49 0.96
CA HIS A 122 2.75 -15.14 0.88
C HIS A 122 3.20 -15.67 2.23
N ARG A 123 2.99 -14.90 3.29
CA ARG A 123 3.35 -15.32 4.64
C ARG A 123 2.52 -16.53 5.09
N ALA A 124 1.23 -16.50 4.82
CA ALA A 124 0.32 -17.61 5.15
C ALA A 124 0.72 -18.88 4.40
N ARG A 125 1.05 -18.73 3.11
CA ARG A 125 1.52 -19.86 2.29
C ARG A 125 2.76 -20.52 2.89
N ALA A 126 3.74 -19.71 3.29
CA ALA A 126 4.97 -20.23 3.89
C ALA A 126 4.67 -20.95 5.21
N ALA A 127 3.80 -20.40 6.05
CA ALA A 127 3.42 -21.01 7.31
C ALA A 127 2.68 -22.33 7.09
N LEU A 128 1.78 -22.39 6.13
CA LEU A 128 1.01 -23.60 5.81
C LEU A 128 1.90 -24.69 5.21
N ALA A 129 2.88 -24.32 4.38
CA ALA A 129 3.81 -25.26 3.79
C ALA A 129 4.65 -25.98 4.85
N GLN A 130 4.99 -25.31 5.94
CA GLN A 130 5.76 -25.90 7.03
C GLN A 130 4.98 -26.93 7.83
N ARG A 131 3.66 -26.97 7.70
CA ARG A 131 2.80 -27.91 8.39
C ARG A 131 2.45 -29.15 7.58
N ALA A 132 2.81 -29.14 6.33
CA ALA A 132 2.46 -30.23 5.41
C ALA A 132 3.33 -31.50 5.60
#